data_7c1717d984c0a754863563a121215672
#
_entry.id   7c1717d984c0a754863563a121215672
#
_cell.length_a   1.000
_cell.length_b   1.000
_cell.length_c   1.000
_cell.angle_alpha   90.00
_cell.angle_beta   90.00
_cell.angle_gamma   90.00
#
_symmetry.space_group_name_H-M   'P 1'
#
loop_
_entity.id
_entity.type
_entity.pdbx_description
1 polymer ?
#
loop_
_entity_poly.entity_id
_entity_poly.type
_entity_poly.pdbx_seq_one_letter_code
_entity_poly.pdbx_strand_id
1 'polypeptide(L)'
;MPQNDSLMATVLVEDMKKKGFKNVAFIGFADSYGDSWWKEFSAAAGNDIKIVAQERFQRTDASVVGQALKVIAARPDAVLVAGAGTPSALPQKTLLERGYTGAIYQTHGIGTLEFLQVGGRDVEGTLFPTGPGVVARELPDSNPVKKVAVEFADKYERQYGANTLTQFAGDAYGAWMLLDSAVARALKTGAKPGTPEFRIALRDALENTRDLIVPNGVLNISKDNHQGFDERARVMGVVRNGKFSYADAAAEKK
;
A
#
# COMPACT_ATOMS: atom_id res chain seq x y z
N MET A 1 5.30 -3.02 9.73
CA MET A 1 6.17 -2.05 9.02
C MET A 1 5.57 -1.83 7.64
N PRO A 2 4.99 -0.66 7.36
CA PRO A 2 4.48 -0.34 6.03
C PRO A 2 5.63 -0.07 5.06
N GLN A 3 5.39 -0.31 3.79
CA GLN A 3 6.28 0.10 2.71
C GLN A 3 6.30 1.63 2.60
N ASN A 4 7.39 2.19 2.10
CA ASN A 4 7.46 3.63 1.85
C ASN A 4 6.66 4.03 0.60
N ASP A 5 6.25 5.29 0.56
CA ASP A 5 5.42 5.82 -0.53
C ASP A 5 6.13 5.77 -1.89
N SER A 6 7.46 5.91 -1.93
CA SER A 6 8.23 5.85 -3.19
C SER A 6 8.16 4.47 -3.84
N LEU A 7 8.29 3.40 -3.04
CA LEU A 7 8.17 2.02 -3.53
C LEU A 7 6.76 1.74 -4.05
N MET A 8 5.73 2.26 -3.36
CA MET A 8 4.34 2.08 -3.77
C MET A 8 3.94 2.96 -4.96
N ALA A 9 4.48 4.16 -5.06
CA ALA A 9 4.24 5.05 -6.19
C ALA A 9 4.83 4.50 -7.49
N THR A 10 6.00 3.84 -7.43
CA THR A 10 6.59 3.22 -8.62
C THR A 10 5.73 2.12 -9.21
N VAL A 11 5.16 1.22 -8.42
CA VAL A 11 4.30 0.15 -8.96
C VAL A 11 2.99 0.71 -9.53
N LEU A 12 2.43 1.77 -8.93
CA LEU A 12 1.27 2.47 -9.49
C LEU A 12 1.57 3.02 -10.88
N VAL A 13 2.68 3.75 -11.01
CA VAL A 13 3.09 4.37 -12.28
C VAL A 13 3.42 3.31 -13.33
N GLU A 14 4.06 2.20 -12.94
CA GLU A 14 4.31 1.06 -13.84
C GLU A 14 3.01 0.47 -14.39
N ASP A 15 1.99 0.30 -13.54
CA ASP A 15 0.67 -0.20 -13.95
C ASP A 15 -0.05 0.80 -14.88
N MET A 16 -0.03 2.10 -14.53
CA MET A 16 -0.60 3.15 -15.38
C MET A 16 0.06 3.18 -16.77
N LYS A 17 1.38 3.04 -16.83
CA LYS A 17 2.12 2.97 -18.10
C LYS A 17 1.76 1.74 -18.93
N LYS A 18 1.63 0.57 -18.29
CA LYS A 18 1.20 -0.68 -18.95
C LYS A 18 -0.20 -0.55 -19.54
N LYS A 19 -1.09 0.19 -18.90
CA LYS A 19 -2.45 0.49 -19.36
C LYS A 19 -2.52 1.61 -20.41
N GLY A 20 -1.39 2.27 -20.70
CA GLY A 20 -1.29 3.33 -21.71
C GLY A 20 -1.79 4.68 -21.25
N PHE A 21 -2.02 4.88 -19.96
CA PHE A 21 -2.47 6.16 -19.41
C PHE A 21 -1.37 7.22 -19.54
N LYS A 22 -1.75 8.40 -20.01
CA LYS A 22 -0.84 9.53 -20.25
C LYS A 22 -1.17 10.76 -19.41
N ASN A 23 -2.45 10.98 -19.12
CA ASN A 23 -2.95 12.12 -18.37
C ASN A 23 -3.55 11.60 -17.06
N VAL A 24 -2.96 11.95 -15.94
CA VAL A 24 -3.42 11.50 -14.63
C VAL A 24 -3.71 12.71 -13.74
N ALA A 25 -4.80 12.67 -12.99
CA ALA A 25 -5.06 13.66 -11.96
C ALA A 25 -4.74 13.09 -10.58
N PHE A 26 -4.39 13.99 -9.68
CA PHE A 26 -4.11 13.71 -8.28
C PHE A 26 -5.13 14.44 -7.40
N ILE A 27 -5.69 13.73 -6.42
CA ILE A 27 -6.48 14.32 -5.34
C ILE A 27 -6.03 13.69 -4.02
N GLY A 28 -5.40 14.46 -3.14
CA GLY A 28 -4.75 13.93 -1.93
C GLY A 28 -5.12 14.66 -0.66
N PHE A 29 -4.85 14.03 0.49
CA PHE A 29 -5.01 14.71 1.77
C PHE A 29 -4.20 16.01 1.82
N ALA A 30 -4.75 17.03 2.48
CA ALA A 30 -4.09 18.30 2.75
C ALA A 30 -3.25 18.21 4.06
N ASP A 31 -2.38 17.21 4.12
CA ASP A 31 -1.48 16.95 5.25
C ASP A 31 -0.17 16.30 4.77
N SER A 32 0.72 15.96 5.71
CA SER A 32 2.03 15.35 5.41
C SER A 32 1.93 14.03 4.62
N TYR A 33 0.87 13.25 4.78
CA TYR A 33 0.65 12.04 4.01
C TYR A 33 0.39 12.36 2.53
N GLY A 34 -0.53 13.28 2.27
CA GLY A 34 -0.80 13.71 0.90
C GLY A 34 0.39 14.43 0.25
N ASP A 35 1.21 15.15 1.05
CA ASP A 35 2.44 15.78 0.55
C ASP A 35 3.51 14.77 0.19
N SER A 36 3.70 13.74 1.01
CA SER A 36 4.59 12.62 0.72
C SER A 36 4.19 11.92 -0.59
N TRP A 37 2.90 11.55 -0.70
CA TRP A 37 2.38 10.91 -1.91
C TRP A 37 2.48 11.79 -3.16
N TRP A 38 2.21 13.08 -3.04
CA TRP A 38 2.40 14.02 -4.14
C TRP A 38 3.85 14.02 -4.64
N LYS A 39 4.79 14.14 -3.72
CA LYS A 39 6.22 14.15 -4.03
C LYS A 39 6.66 12.86 -4.73
N GLU A 40 6.36 11.72 -4.13
CA GLU A 40 6.81 10.43 -4.62
C GLU A 40 6.10 10.01 -5.92
N PHE A 41 4.80 10.27 -6.04
CA PHE A 41 4.05 10.02 -7.28
C PHE A 41 4.55 10.90 -8.43
N SER A 42 4.76 12.20 -8.19
CA SER A 42 5.27 13.12 -9.21
C SER A 42 6.67 12.72 -9.68
N ALA A 43 7.53 12.28 -8.75
CA ALA A 43 8.87 11.79 -9.09
C ALA A 43 8.80 10.50 -9.93
N ALA A 44 7.94 9.55 -9.56
CA ALA A 44 7.77 8.30 -10.31
C ALA A 44 7.13 8.51 -11.70
N ALA A 45 6.17 9.43 -11.81
CA ALA A 45 5.53 9.81 -13.08
C ALA A 45 6.52 10.34 -14.11
N GLY A 46 7.49 11.15 -13.66
CA GLY A 46 8.53 11.71 -14.49
C GLY A 46 7.98 12.45 -15.70
N ASN A 47 8.53 12.16 -16.88
CA ASN A 47 8.08 12.71 -18.17
C ASN A 47 7.06 11.80 -18.90
N ASP A 48 6.80 10.60 -18.38
CA ASP A 48 5.99 9.58 -19.07
C ASP A 48 4.50 9.78 -18.83
N ILE A 49 4.14 10.36 -17.67
CA ILE A 49 2.76 10.64 -17.26
C ILE A 49 2.64 12.13 -16.95
N LYS A 50 1.73 12.79 -17.65
CA LYS A 50 1.39 14.19 -17.39
C LYS A 50 0.37 14.27 -16.24
N ILE A 51 0.70 14.99 -15.18
CA ILE A 51 -0.27 15.29 -14.12
C ILE A 51 -1.09 16.51 -14.54
N VAL A 52 -2.36 16.29 -14.90
CA VAL A 52 -3.22 17.32 -15.53
C VAL A 52 -4.05 18.11 -14.51
N ALA A 53 -4.20 17.62 -13.28
CA ALA A 53 -4.85 18.32 -12.18
C ALA A 53 -4.27 17.83 -10.84
N GLN A 54 -4.21 18.76 -9.88
CA GLN A 54 -3.81 18.47 -8.50
C GLN A 54 -4.76 19.17 -7.55
N GLU A 55 -5.49 18.40 -6.75
CA GLU A 55 -6.42 18.91 -5.76
C GLU A 55 -6.13 18.32 -4.37
N ARG A 56 -6.60 19.00 -3.34
CA ARG A 56 -6.41 18.62 -1.94
C ARG A 56 -7.72 18.58 -1.20
N PHE A 57 -7.82 17.71 -0.19
CA PHE A 57 -8.97 17.64 0.72
C PHE A 57 -8.54 17.30 2.14
N GLN A 58 -9.37 17.68 3.12
CA GLN A 58 -9.12 17.36 4.53
C GLN A 58 -9.71 16.00 4.87
N ARG A 59 -9.13 15.31 5.87
CA ARG A 59 -9.68 14.04 6.39
C ARG A 59 -11.10 14.15 6.93
N THR A 60 -11.49 15.35 7.32
CA THR A 60 -12.78 15.68 7.94
C THR A 60 -13.76 16.34 6.97
N ASP A 61 -13.39 16.50 5.70
CA ASP A 61 -14.29 17.08 4.71
C ASP A 61 -15.55 16.22 4.52
N ALA A 62 -16.71 16.85 4.58
CA ALA A 62 -17.98 16.20 4.27
C ALA A 62 -18.32 16.25 2.78
N SER A 63 -17.60 17.05 1.98
CA SER A 63 -17.81 17.20 0.55
C SER A 63 -16.53 17.61 -0.16
N VAL A 64 -16.29 17.01 -1.33
CA VAL A 64 -15.16 17.28 -2.23
C VAL A 64 -15.63 17.57 -3.65
N VAL A 65 -16.87 18.03 -3.80
CA VAL A 65 -17.49 18.27 -5.12
C VAL A 65 -16.68 19.26 -5.95
N GLY A 66 -16.19 20.35 -5.36
CA GLY A 66 -15.38 21.36 -6.06
C GLY A 66 -14.10 20.77 -6.62
N GLN A 67 -13.41 19.97 -5.85
CA GLN A 67 -12.18 19.26 -6.24
C GLN A 67 -12.48 18.25 -7.36
N ALA A 68 -13.51 17.42 -7.19
CA ALA A 68 -13.91 16.42 -8.19
C ALA A 68 -14.25 17.06 -9.54
N LEU A 69 -14.99 18.17 -9.57
CA LEU A 69 -15.32 18.88 -10.81
C LEU A 69 -14.08 19.42 -11.53
N LYS A 70 -13.10 19.96 -10.81
CA LYS A 70 -11.83 20.42 -11.41
C LYS A 70 -11.03 19.25 -11.99
N VAL A 71 -10.96 18.12 -11.26
CA VAL A 71 -10.32 16.90 -11.74
C VAL A 71 -10.97 16.41 -13.02
N ILE A 72 -12.31 16.30 -13.06
CA ILE A 72 -13.07 15.85 -14.22
C ILE A 72 -12.89 16.79 -15.43
N ALA A 73 -12.89 18.11 -15.19
CA ALA A 73 -12.69 19.10 -16.25
C ALA A 73 -11.31 18.99 -16.94
N ALA A 74 -10.29 18.47 -16.24
CA ALA A 74 -8.97 18.23 -16.80
C ALA A 74 -8.92 16.96 -17.69
N ARG A 75 -9.98 16.16 -17.77
CA ARG A 75 -10.14 14.96 -18.60
C ARG A 75 -8.97 13.96 -18.41
N PRO A 76 -8.66 13.51 -17.20
CA PRO A 76 -7.62 12.54 -16.98
C PRO A 76 -8.05 11.14 -17.44
N ASP A 77 -7.07 10.32 -17.89
CA ASP A 77 -7.26 8.89 -18.17
C ASP A 77 -7.47 8.10 -16.86
N ALA A 78 -6.80 8.55 -15.79
CA ALA A 78 -6.91 7.98 -14.45
C ALA A 78 -6.80 9.06 -13.36
N VAL A 79 -7.34 8.76 -12.19
CA VAL A 79 -7.22 9.60 -10.99
C VAL A 79 -6.55 8.81 -9.88
N LEU A 80 -5.50 9.37 -9.27
CA LEU A 80 -4.94 8.88 -8.02
C LEU A 80 -5.58 9.63 -6.85
N VAL A 81 -6.27 8.89 -5.98
CA VAL A 81 -6.76 9.39 -4.70
C VAL A 81 -5.73 9.04 -3.61
N ALA A 82 -4.97 10.03 -3.15
CA ALA A 82 -3.93 9.84 -2.14
C ALA A 82 -4.47 10.13 -0.74
N GLY A 83 -5.17 9.14 -0.20
CA GLY A 83 -5.76 9.13 1.13
C GLY A 83 -5.52 7.80 1.85
N ALA A 84 -6.03 7.68 3.07
CA ALA A 84 -5.95 6.48 3.88
C ALA A 84 -7.25 6.25 4.66
N GLY A 85 -7.62 4.97 4.85
CA GLY A 85 -8.83 4.58 5.56
C GLY A 85 -10.11 5.09 4.92
N THR A 86 -11.16 5.22 5.72
CA THR A 86 -12.52 5.58 5.26
C THR A 86 -12.64 6.92 4.54
N PRO A 87 -11.90 8.00 4.91
CA PRO A 87 -12.01 9.28 4.18
C PRO A 87 -11.62 9.19 2.71
N SER A 88 -10.80 8.20 2.33
CA SER A 88 -10.39 7.99 0.93
C SER A 88 -11.54 7.57 0.01
N ALA A 89 -12.63 7.05 0.56
CA ALA A 89 -13.80 6.68 -0.24
C ALA A 89 -14.57 7.92 -0.77
N LEU A 90 -14.54 9.05 -0.04
CA LEU A 90 -15.31 10.24 -0.39
C LEU A 90 -14.95 10.83 -1.76
N PRO A 91 -13.66 11.08 -2.10
CA PRO A 91 -13.32 11.56 -3.44
C PRO A 91 -13.74 10.62 -4.55
N GLN A 92 -13.54 9.31 -4.36
CA GLN A 92 -13.91 8.30 -5.36
C GLN A 92 -15.42 8.28 -5.61
N LYS A 93 -16.23 8.21 -4.56
CA LYS A 93 -17.70 8.27 -4.66
C LYS A 93 -18.15 9.55 -5.38
N THR A 94 -17.59 10.71 -4.99
CA THR A 94 -17.92 11.99 -5.61
C THR A 94 -17.55 12.03 -7.09
N LEU A 95 -16.39 11.49 -7.49
CA LEU A 95 -16.00 11.40 -8.90
C LEU A 95 -17.02 10.58 -9.71
N LEU A 96 -17.41 9.41 -9.22
CA LEU A 96 -18.39 8.53 -9.87
C LEU A 96 -19.78 9.18 -9.95
N GLU A 97 -20.27 9.79 -8.86
CA GLU A 97 -21.53 10.55 -8.82
C GLU A 97 -21.56 11.72 -9.82
N ARG A 98 -20.40 12.29 -10.14
CA ARG A 98 -20.24 13.37 -11.14
C ARG A 98 -19.91 12.87 -12.53
N GLY A 99 -20.05 11.54 -12.77
CA GLY A 99 -19.95 10.95 -14.10
C GLY A 99 -18.51 10.65 -14.56
N TYR A 100 -17.54 10.62 -13.68
CA TYR A 100 -16.20 10.15 -14.04
C TYR A 100 -16.22 8.65 -14.34
N THR A 101 -15.69 8.26 -15.50
CA THR A 101 -15.67 6.86 -15.97
C THR A 101 -14.26 6.31 -16.19
N GLY A 102 -13.22 7.11 -15.94
CA GLY A 102 -11.83 6.67 -16.05
C GLY A 102 -11.39 5.79 -14.88
N ALA A 103 -10.17 5.27 -14.95
CA ALA A 103 -9.62 4.44 -13.90
C ALA A 103 -9.39 5.23 -12.61
N ILE A 104 -9.68 4.60 -11.46
CA ILE A 104 -9.41 5.18 -10.15
C ILE A 104 -8.38 4.33 -9.42
N TYR A 105 -7.31 4.99 -9.02
CA TYR A 105 -6.26 4.45 -8.19
C TYR A 105 -6.35 5.03 -6.78
N GLN A 106 -6.04 4.20 -5.81
CA GLN A 106 -5.88 4.59 -4.41
C GLN A 106 -4.45 4.29 -3.96
N THR A 107 -4.08 4.73 -2.76
CA THR A 107 -2.81 4.37 -2.13
C THR A 107 -2.96 3.07 -1.31
N HIS A 108 -1.85 2.50 -0.85
CA HIS A 108 -1.87 1.35 0.07
C HIS A 108 -2.59 1.64 1.40
N GLY A 109 -2.80 2.92 1.71
CA GLY A 109 -3.54 3.35 2.91
C GLY A 109 -5.00 2.91 2.97
N ILE A 110 -5.58 2.41 1.86
CA ILE A 110 -6.95 1.87 1.84
C ILE A 110 -7.06 0.41 2.29
N GLY A 111 -5.95 -0.25 2.59
CA GLY A 111 -5.91 -1.68 2.93
C GLY A 111 -6.62 -2.04 4.25
N THR A 112 -7.81 -1.52 4.50
CA THR A 112 -8.66 -1.73 5.68
C THR A 112 -10.06 -2.19 5.29
N LEU A 113 -10.72 -2.94 6.17
CA LEU A 113 -12.09 -3.41 5.92
C LEU A 113 -13.10 -2.26 5.93
N GLU A 114 -12.86 -1.24 6.73
CA GLU A 114 -13.72 -0.06 6.85
C GLU A 114 -13.79 0.72 5.53
N PHE A 115 -12.69 0.78 4.76
CA PHE A 115 -12.70 1.38 3.43
C PHE A 115 -13.67 0.64 2.50
N LEU A 116 -13.63 -0.69 2.48
CA LEU A 116 -14.54 -1.51 1.68
C LEU A 116 -16.00 -1.34 2.11
N GLN A 117 -16.26 -1.27 3.41
CA GLN A 117 -17.61 -1.09 3.97
C GLN A 117 -18.19 0.27 3.60
N VAL A 118 -17.43 1.35 3.79
CA VAL A 118 -17.88 2.73 3.49
C VAL A 118 -17.97 2.97 1.98
N GLY A 119 -17.04 2.41 1.23
CA GLY A 119 -17.00 2.53 -0.23
C GLY A 119 -18.13 1.75 -0.92
N GLY A 120 -18.45 0.56 -0.42
CA GLY A 120 -19.49 -0.29 -0.99
C GLY A 120 -19.23 -0.59 -2.47
N ARG A 121 -20.25 -0.43 -3.31
CA ARG A 121 -20.15 -0.66 -4.76
C ARG A 121 -19.28 0.38 -5.47
N ASP A 122 -19.15 1.57 -4.92
CA ASP A 122 -18.43 2.68 -5.54
C ASP A 122 -16.91 2.47 -5.55
N VAL A 123 -16.41 1.49 -4.80
CA VAL A 123 -14.98 1.14 -4.80
C VAL A 123 -14.66 -0.14 -5.57
N GLU A 124 -15.65 -0.77 -6.22
CA GLU A 124 -15.38 -1.88 -7.15
C GLU A 124 -14.48 -1.43 -8.30
N GLY A 125 -13.52 -2.27 -8.68
CA GLY A 125 -12.54 -1.96 -9.72
C GLY A 125 -11.43 -1.00 -9.30
N THR A 126 -11.43 -0.50 -8.06
CA THR A 126 -10.35 0.35 -7.54
C THR A 126 -9.02 -0.38 -7.59
N LEU A 127 -8.02 0.27 -8.20
CA LEU A 127 -6.65 -0.22 -8.25
C LEU A 127 -5.82 0.41 -7.13
N PHE A 128 -4.93 -0.35 -6.52
CA PHE A 128 -4.08 0.17 -5.44
C PHE A 128 -2.81 -0.66 -5.28
N PRO A 129 -1.69 -0.07 -4.87
CA PRO A 129 -0.50 -0.82 -4.51
C PRO A 129 -0.71 -1.43 -3.12
N THR A 130 -0.20 -2.62 -2.89
CA THR A 130 -0.31 -3.27 -1.58
C THR A 130 0.87 -4.19 -1.32
N GLY A 131 1.08 -4.53 -0.05
CA GLY A 131 1.96 -5.63 0.31
C GLY A 131 1.38 -6.99 -0.13
N PRO A 132 2.24 -7.97 -0.46
CA PRO A 132 1.80 -9.29 -0.90
C PRO A 132 0.84 -9.99 0.08
N GLY A 133 0.97 -9.73 1.38
CA GLY A 133 0.18 -10.37 2.43
C GLY A 133 -1.33 -10.21 2.30
N VAL A 134 -1.80 -9.06 1.80
CA VAL A 134 -3.24 -8.80 1.63
C VAL A 134 -3.89 -9.75 0.62
N VAL A 135 -3.14 -10.12 -0.41
CA VAL A 135 -3.60 -10.96 -1.52
C VAL A 135 -2.87 -12.31 -1.57
N ALA A 136 -2.38 -12.78 -0.42
CA ALA A 136 -1.46 -13.88 -0.25
C ALA A 136 -1.81 -15.14 -1.06
N ARG A 137 -3.09 -15.55 -1.03
CA ARG A 137 -3.54 -16.79 -1.68
C ARG A 137 -3.61 -16.71 -3.20
N GLU A 138 -3.71 -15.48 -3.74
CA GLU A 138 -3.80 -15.22 -5.19
C GLU A 138 -2.44 -14.95 -5.83
N LEU A 139 -1.38 -14.81 -5.03
CA LEU A 139 -0.02 -14.61 -5.55
C LEU A 139 0.43 -15.80 -6.40
N PRO A 140 1.23 -15.57 -7.46
CA PRO A 140 1.84 -16.67 -8.22
C PRO A 140 2.78 -17.48 -7.33
N ASP A 141 2.94 -18.78 -7.62
CA ASP A 141 3.79 -19.69 -6.83
C ASP A 141 5.28 -19.28 -6.85
N SER A 142 5.68 -18.55 -7.87
CA SER A 142 7.03 -17.98 -7.99
C SER A 142 7.29 -16.81 -7.03
N ASN A 143 6.26 -16.25 -6.39
CA ASN A 143 6.44 -15.13 -5.47
C ASN A 143 7.12 -15.62 -4.17
N PRO A 144 8.31 -15.10 -3.81
CA PRO A 144 9.08 -15.60 -2.68
C PRO A 144 8.40 -15.38 -1.32
N VAL A 145 7.44 -14.46 -1.26
CA VAL A 145 6.72 -14.11 -0.03
C VAL A 145 5.49 -15.01 0.18
N LYS A 146 4.95 -15.62 -0.90
CA LYS A 146 3.66 -16.34 -0.88
C LYS A 146 3.50 -17.29 0.29
N LYS A 147 4.49 -18.16 0.53
CA LYS A 147 4.41 -19.16 1.59
C LYS A 147 4.19 -18.53 2.97
N VAL A 148 5.04 -17.58 3.35
CA VAL A 148 4.96 -16.89 4.65
C VAL A 148 3.69 -16.07 4.75
N ALA A 149 3.29 -15.41 3.66
CA ALA A 149 2.07 -14.62 3.60
C ALA A 149 0.80 -15.48 3.78
N VAL A 150 0.72 -16.65 3.14
CA VAL A 150 -0.41 -17.59 3.30
C VAL A 150 -0.45 -18.18 4.71
N GLU A 151 0.69 -18.61 5.25
CA GLU A 151 0.77 -19.13 6.63
C GLU A 151 0.28 -18.09 7.65
N PHE A 152 0.65 -16.83 7.46
CA PHE A 152 0.16 -15.74 8.28
C PHE A 152 -1.34 -15.51 8.10
N ALA A 153 -1.83 -15.45 6.85
CA ALA A 153 -3.23 -15.24 6.53
C ALA A 153 -4.12 -16.32 7.18
N ASP A 154 -3.72 -17.59 7.07
CA ASP A 154 -4.45 -18.71 7.66
C ASP A 154 -4.47 -18.66 9.19
N LYS A 155 -3.35 -18.29 9.81
CA LYS A 155 -3.25 -18.11 11.27
C LYS A 155 -4.12 -16.95 11.75
N TYR A 156 -4.07 -15.82 11.04
CA TYR A 156 -4.81 -14.61 11.39
C TYR A 156 -6.33 -14.82 11.26
N GLU A 157 -6.79 -15.35 10.12
CA GLU A 157 -8.22 -15.55 9.89
C GLU A 157 -8.81 -16.69 10.73
N ARG A 158 -8.02 -17.67 11.15
CA ARG A 158 -8.45 -18.67 12.16
C ARG A 158 -8.78 -18.02 13.51
N GLN A 159 -8.05 -16.97 13.86
CA GLN A 159 -8.21 -16.25 15.12
C GLN A 159 -9.34 -15.21 15.06
N TYR A 160 -9.44 -14.46 13.95
CA TYR A 160 -10.26 -13.25 13.84
C TYR A 160 -11.43 -13.37 12.86
N GLY A 161 -11.55 -14.50 12.18
CA GLY A 161 -12.60 -14.78 11.21
C GLY A 161 -12.14 -14.63 9.76
N ALA A 162 -12.88 -15.26 8.86
CA ALA A 162 -12.60 -15.23 7.43
C ALA A 162 -12.75 -13.82 6.84
N ASN A 163 -11.88 -13.46 5.89
CA ASN A 163 -11.85 -12.17 5.21
C ASN A 163 -11.61 -10.95 6.13
N THR A 164 -10.93 -11.15 7.26
CA THR A 164 -10.56 -10.07 8.18
C THR A 164 -9.13 -9.56 7.96
N LEU A 165 -8.39 -10.18 7.05
CA LEU A 165 -7.01 -9.82 6.77
C LEU A 165 -6.92 -8.40 6.16
N THR A 166 -5.99 -7.61 6.70
CA THR A 166 -5.72 -6.23 6.25
C THR A 166 -4.23 -6.03 5.98
N GLN A 167 -3.89 -4.98 5.24
CA GLN A 167 -2.50 -4.54 5.04
C GLN A 167 -1.78 -4.38 6.39
N PHE A 168 -2.42 -3.70 7.33
CA PHE A 168 -1.81 -3.35 8.61
C PHE A 168 -1.62 -4.55 9.55
N ALA A 169 -2.45 -5.58 9.44
CA ALA A 169 -2.23 -6.84 10.17
C ALA A 169 -0.92 -7.52 9.73
N GLY A 170 -0.67 -7.56 8.42
CA GLY A 170 0.59 -8.06 7.86
C GLY A 170 1.80 -7.22 8.26
N ASP A 171 1.64 -5.88 8.28
CA ASP A 171 2.70 -4.95 8.70
C ASP A 171 3.08 -5.13 10.18
N ALA A 172 2.08 -5.28 11.06
CA ALA A 172 2.31 -5.51 12.48
C ALA A 172 2.98 -6.86 12.74
N TYR A 173 2.52 -7.92 12.07
CA TYR A 173 3.13 -9.24 12.20
C TYR A 173 4.56 -9.28 11.66
N GLY A 174 4.83 -8.61 10.54
CA GLY A 174 6.19 -8.47 10.00
C GLY A 174 7.12 -7.72 10.94
N ALA A 175 6.63 -6.67 11.62
CA ALA A 175 7.40 -5.96 12.65
C ALA A 175 7.72 -6.86 13.85
N TRP A 176 6.76 -7.69 14.26
CA TRP A 176 6.99 -8.68 15.32
C TRP A 176 8.05 -9.72 14.91
N MET A 177 7.96 -10.28 13.69
CA MET A 177 8.95 -11.24 13.18
C MET A 177 10.37 -10.64 13.14
N LEU A 178 10.48 -9.38 12.71
CA LEU A 178 11.75 -8.66 12.70
C LEU A 178 12.33 -8.51 14.11
N LEU A 179 11.48 -8.07 15.05
CA LEU A 179 11.90 -7.88 16.44
C LEU A 179 12.30 -9.21 17.10
N ASP A 180 11.50 -10.27 16.94
CA ASP A 180 11.78 -11.61 17.47
C ASP A 180 13.14 -12.13 16.98
N SER A 181 13.37 -12.05 15.67
CA SER A 181 14.65 -12.42 15.04
C SER A 181 15.82 -11.58 15.57
N ALA A 182 15.64 -10.27 15.73
CA ALA A 182 16.71 -9.38 16.20
C ALA A 182 17.03 -9.60 17.69
N VAL A 183 16.00 -9.79 18.53
CA VAL A 183 16.16 -10.11 19.97
C VAL A 183 16.92 -11.41 20.13
N ALA A 184 16.58 -12.46 19.37
CA ALA A 184 17.29 -13.74 19.42
C ALA A 184 18.78 -13.60 19.08
N ARG A 185 19.13 -12.72 18.13
CA ARG A 185 20.53 -12.41 17.79
C ARG A 185 21.23 -11.57 18.86
N ALA A 186 20.54 -10.56 19.41
CA ALA A 186 21.08 -9.71 20.45
C ALA A 186 21.40 -10.50 21.74
N LEU A 187 20.53 -11.44 22.14
CA LEU A 187 20.76 -12.30 23.31
C LEU A 187 22.03 -13.17 23.18
N LYS A 188 22.38 -13.58 21.96
CA LYS A 188 23.61 -14.38 21.71
C LYS A 188 24.90 -13.61 22.01
N THR A 189 24.85 -12.29 22.11
CA THR A 189 26.02 -11.48 22.51
C THR A 189 26.36 -11.57 23.99
N GLY A 190 25.46 -12.13 24.82
CA GLY A 190 25.56 -12.17 26.28
C GLY A 190 25.08 -10.89 26.98
N ALA A 191 24.69 -9.86 26.22
CA ALA A 191 24.13 -8.63 26.79
C ALA A 191 22.76 -8.91 27.43
N LYS A 192 22.52 -8.31 28.61
CA LYS A 192 21.29 -8.55 29.39
C LYS A 192 20.20 -7.58 29.00
N PRO A 193 18.95 -8.04 28.77
CA PRO A 193 17.80 -7.15 28.52
C PRO A 193 17.69 -6.06 29.60
N GLY A 194 17.33 -4.85 29.15
CA GLY A 194 17.22 -3.67 30.04
C GLY A 194 18.50 -2.84 30.16
N THR A 195 19.66 -3.35 29.71
CA THR A 195 20.93 -2.62 29.78
C THR A 195 21.22 -1.81 28.52
N PRO A 196 22.10 -0.77 28.57
CA PRO A 196 22.56 -0.06 27.39
C PRO A 196 23.21 -0.97 26.33
N GLU A 197 24.01 -1.95 26.79
CA GLU A 197 24.70 -2.92 25.93
C GLU A 197 23.71 -3.76 25.13
N PHE A 198 22.60 -4.17 25.75
CA PHE A 198 21.54 -4.90 25.05
C PHE A 198 20.85 -4.04 23.98
N ARG A 199 20.63 -2.75 24.27
CA ARG A 199 20.03 -1.81 23.29
C ARG A 199 20.93 -1.64 22.08
N ILE A 200 22.24 -1.54 22.28
CA ILE A 200 23.23 -1.48 21.20
C ILE A 200 23.20 -2.80 20.39
N ALA A 201 23.27 -3.95 21.06
CA ALA A 201 23.23 -5.25 20.40
C ALA A 201 21.91 -5.45 19.61
N LEU A 202 20.79 -5.00 20.13
CA LEU A 202 19.49 -5.08 19.45
C LEU A 202 19.45 -4.16 18.21
N ARG A 203 19.92 -2.91 18.31
CA ARG A 203 20.05 -2.02 17.16
C ARG A 203 20.91 -2.64 16.07
N ASP A 204 22.08 -3.14 16.46
CA ASP A 204 23.02 -3.74 15.51
C ASP A 204 22.42 -5.01 14.88
N ALA A 205 21.67 -5.80 15.63
CA ALA A 205 20.94 -6.94 15.10
C ALA A 205 19.85 -6.52 14.10
N LEU A 206 19.09 -5.46 14.37
CA LEU A 206 18.11 -4.91 13.44
C LEU A 206 18.77 -4.44 12.14
N GLU A 207 19.83 -3.62 12.22
CA GLU A 207 20.56 -3.07 11.07
C GLU A 207 21.29 -4.14 10.23
N ASN A 208 21.56 -5.31 10.83
CA ASN A 208 22.15 -6.47 10.14
C ASN A 208 21.14 -7.54 9.73
N THR A 209 19.84 -7.19 9.64
CA THR A 209 18.83 -8.11 9.11
C THR A 209 19.00 -8.26 7.61
N ARG A 210 19.05 -9.52 7.13
CA ARG A 210 19.19 -9.86 5.70
C ARG A 210 18.18 -10.92 5.34
N ASP A 211 17.53 -10.73 4.19
CA ASP A 211 16.60 -11.67 3.55
C ASP A 211 15.53 -12.25 4.48
N LEU A 212 15.08 -11.45 5.46
CA LEU A 212 13.99 -11.86 6.34
C LEU A 212 12.67 -11.76 5.60
N ILE A 213 12.08 -12.90 5.27
CA ILE A 213 10.78 -12.97 4.61
C ILE A 213 9.69 -12.74 5.66
N VAL A 214 8.87 -11.72 5.44
CA VAL A 214 7.70 -11.37 6.25
C VAL A 214 6.45 -11.33 5.35
N PRO A 215 5.20 -11.29 5.88
CA PRO A 215 3.99 -11.35 5.05
C PRO A 215 3.92 -10.30 3.94
N ASN A 216 4.45 -9.12 4.18
CA ASN A 216 4.38 -8.00 3.24
C ASN A 216 5.69 -7.74 2.47
N GLY A 217 6.65 -8.67 2.46
CA GLY A 217 7.87 -8.50 1.67
C GLY A 217 9.08 -9.25 2.21
N VAL A 218 10.25 -8.83 1.75
CA VAL A 218 11.55 -9.31 2.22
C VAL A 218 12.33 -8.14 2.77
N LEU A 219 12.81 -8.27 4.01
CA LEU A 219 13.51 -7.21 4.73
C LEU A 219 15.03 -7.38 4.64
N ASN A 220 15.68 -6.33 4.19
CA ASN A 220 17.13 -6.13 4.17
C ASN A 220 17.45 -4.78 4.80
N ILE A 221 17.65 -4.77 6.11
CA ILE A 221 17.86 -3.54 6.88
C ILE A 221 19.36 -3.27 7.03
N SER A 222 19.75 -2.02 6.86
CA SER A 222 21.13 -1.56 7.07
C SER A 222 21.15 -0.26 7.86
N LYS A 223 22.34 0.15 8.28
CA LYS A 223 22.57 1.44 8.95
C LYS A 223 22.04 2.64 8.12
N ASP A 224 22.10 2.54 6.80
CA ASP A 224 21.72 3.61 5.88
C ASP A 224 20.30 3.43 5.30
N ASN A 225 19.69 2.26 5.52
CA ASN A 225 18.33 1.95 5.06
C ASN A 225 17.55 1.17 6.12
N HIS A 226 16.82 1.88 6.96
CA HIS A 226 15.95 1.30 7.98
C HIS A 226 14.58 0.87 7.44
N GLN A 227 14.20 1.23 6.22
CA GLN A 227 12.98 0.74 5.57
C GLN A 227 13.09 -0.73 5.17
N GLY A 228 14.21 -1.10 4.57
CA GLY A 228 14.60 -2.49 4.32
C GLY A 228 13.79 -3.24 3.27
N PHE A 229 12.66 -2.73 2.80
CA PHE A 229 11.87 -3.33 1.73
C PHE A 229 12.40 -2.98 0.34
N ASP A 230 12.24 -3.93 -0.58
CA ASP A 230 12.50 -3.78 -2.01
C ASP A 230 11.24 -4.12 -2.84
N GLU A 231 11.40 -4.28 -4.15
CA GLU A 231 10.30 -4.55 -5.08
C GLU A 231 9.49 -5.82 -4.75
N ARG A 232 10.05 -6.74 -3.99
CA ARG A 232 9.35 -7.95 -3.52
C ARG A 232 8.26 -7.65 -2.49
N ALA A 233 8.21 -6.42 -1.98
CA ALA A 233 7.24 -5.95 -0.99
C ALA A 233 6.06 -5.19 -1.60
N ARG A 234 5.91 -5.21 -2.93
CA ARG A 234 4.84 -4.48 -3.62
C ARG A 234 4.18 -5.33 -4.70
N VAL A 235 2.87 -5.28 -4.73
CA VAL A 235 2.04 -5.83 -5.81
C VAL A 235 0.89 -4.86 -6.09
N MET A 236 0.28 -4.97 -7.27
CA MET A 236 -0.99 -4.29 -7.52
C MET A 236 -2.13 -5.13 -6.97
N GLY A 237 -3.03 -4.47 -6.26
CA GLY A 237 -4.31 -4.99 -5.84
C GLY A 237 -5.47 -4.33 -6.58
N VAL A 238 -6.61 -4.98 -6.55
CA VAL A 238 -7.88 -4.48 -7.06
C VAL A 238 -8.99 -4.82 -6.08
N VAL A 239 -9.96 -3.93 -5.94
CA VAL A 239 -11.20 -4.27 -5.22
C VAL A 239 -12.10 -5.06 -6.18
N ARG A 240 -12.44 -6.29 -5.79
CA ARG A 240 -13.30 -7.19 -6.58
C ARG A 240 -14.27 -7.94 -5.68
N ASN A 241 -15.57 -7.83 -5.96
CA ASN A 241 -16.63 -8.43 -5.15
C ASN A 241 -16.54 -8.02 -3.65
N GLY A 242 -16.25 -6.75 -3.39
CA GLY A 242 -16.12 -6.21 -2.05
C GLY A 242 -14.90 -6.70 -1.26
N LYS A 243 -13.87 -7.22 -1.93
CA LYS A 243 -12.64 -7.75 -1.32
C LYS A 243 -11.41 -7.21 -2.03
N PHE A 244 -10.29 -7.22 -1.32
CA PHE A 244 -8.98 -7.00 -1.95
C PHE A 244 -8.54 -8.26 -2.67
N SER A 245 -8.22 -8.14 -3.93
CA SER A 245 -7.76 -9.22 -4.82
C SER A 245 -6.47 -8.83 -5.52
N TYR A 246 -5.72 -9.81 -5.96
CA TYR A 246 -4.52 -9.58 -6.76
C TYR A 246 -4.92 -9.08 -8.17
N ALA A 247 -4.35 -7.93 -8.56
CA ALA A 247 -4.53 -7.41 -9.90
C ALA A 247 -3.51 -8.07 -10.84
N ASP A 248 -3.87 -9.20 -11.43
CA ASP A 248 -3.05 -9.83 -12.46
C ASP A 248 -3.37 -9.19 -13.82
N ALA A 249 -2.35 -8.60 -14.45
CA ALA A 249 -2.46 -8.02 -15.79
C ALA A 249 -2.94 -9.02 -16.87
N ALA A 250 -2.86 -10.32 -16.61
CA ALA A 250 -3.37 -11.36 -17.49
C ALA A 250 -4.89 -11.59 -17.37
N ALA A 251 -5.49 -11.26 -16.22
CA ALA A 251 -6.92 -11.45 -15.98
C ALA A 251 -7.80 -10.29 -16.48
N GLU A 252 -7.21 -9.12 -16.76
CA GLU A 252 -7.92 -7.91 -17.22
C GLU A 252 -8.18 -7.86 -18.74
N LYS A 253 -7.76 -8.88 -19.48
CA LYS A 253 -7.94 -8.98 -20.95
C LYS A 253 -9.12 -9.87 -21.38
N LYS A 254 -10.18 -9.93 -20.57
CA LYS A 254 -11.40 -10.62 -20.98
C LYS A 254 -12.60 -9.69 -20.95
#